data_18637c744597cbefdd36ea243bbac4bc
#
_entry.id   18637c744597cbefdd36ea243bbac4bc
#
_cell.length_a   1.000
_cell.length_b   1.000
_cell.length_c   1.000
_cell.angle_alpha   90.00
_cell.angle_beta   90.00
_cell.angle_gamma   90.00
#
_symmetry.space_group_name_H-M   'P 1'
#
loop_
_entity.id
_entity.type
_entity.pdbx_description
1 polymer ?
#
loop_
_entity_poly.entity_id
_entity_poly.type
_entity_poly.pdbx_seq_one_letter_code
_entity_poly.pdbx_strand_id
1 'polypeptide(L)'
;MDHILTRIRGVKMEDVKSMLKANTSNYADQGLILRHIWRNVDDPDEILFIFTTADLNRARKFIDMMHAGALKENPNANLPKMLFLKGE
;
A
#
# COMPACT_ATOMS: atom_id res chain seq x y z
N MET A 1 2.13 -17.12 4.63
CA MET A 1 1.50 -15.95 4.00
C MET A 1 2.52 -14.84 3.88
N ASP A 2 2.59 -14.21 2.75
CA ASP A 2 3.52 -13.10 2.55
C ASP A 2 2.86 -11.78 2.88
N HIS A 3 3.67 -10.76 3.07
CA HIS A 3 3.18 -9.43 3.49
C HIS A 3 3.77 -8.34 2.62
N ILE A 4 3.03 -7.24 2.51
CA ILE A 4 3.49 -6.03 1.85
C ILE A 4 3.29 -4.88 2.81
N LEU A 5 4.39 -4.31 3.28
CA LEU A 5 4.36 -3.14 4.15
C LEU A 5 4.48 -1.89 3.29
N THR A 6 3.53 -0.98 3.46
CA THR A 6 3.49 0.28 2.75
C THR A 6 3.81 1.42 3.71
N ARG A 7 4.71 2.32 3.30
CA ARG A 7 5.08 3.50 4.07
C ARG A 7 4.85 4.74 3.21
N ILE A 8 4.11 5.70 3.74
CA ILE A 8 3.83 6.94 3.01
C ILE A 8 3.91 8.14 3.97
N ARG A 9 4.40 9.26 3.46
CA ARG A 9 4.51 10.52 4.20
C ARG A 9 3.82 11.65 3.47
N GLY A 10 3.46 12.70 4.22
CA GLY A 10 2.91 13.91 3.63
C GLY A 10 1.45 13.82 3.22
N VAL A 11 0.72 12.84 3.77
CA VAL A 11 -0.71 12.66 3.51
C VAL A 11 -1.47 12.55 4.84
N LYS A 12 -2.76 12.85 4.78
CA LYS A 12 -3.61 12.77 5.98
C LYS A 12 -4.07 11.32 6.19
N MET A 13 -4.12 10.90 7.46
CA MET A 13 -4.59 9.56 7.83
C MET A 13 -6.01 9.31 7.32
N GLU A 14 -6.91 10.28 7.43
CA GLU A 14 -8.28 10.15 6.95
C GLU A 14 -8.36 9.90 5.45
N ASP A 15 -7.48 10.53 4.66
CA ASP A 15 -7.42 10.33 3.21
C ASP A 15 -6.92 8.93 2.86
N VAL A 16 -5.91 8.44 3.59
CA VAL A 16 -5.40 7.07 3.42
C VAL A 16 -6.48 6.05 3.73
N LYS A 17 -7.18 6.22 4.84
CA LYS A 17 -8.28 5.31 5.23
C LYS A 17 -9.40 5.31 4.21
N SER A 18 -9.78 6.48 3.70
CA SER A 18 -10.83 6.60 2.69
C SER A 18 -10.42 5.91 1.39
N MET A 19 -9.19 6.11 0.95
CA MET A 19 -8.65 5.47 -0.25
C MET A 19 -8.63 3.94 -0.11
N LEU A 20 -8.15 3.43 1.01
CA LEU A 20 -8.09 2.00 1.26
C LEU A 20 -9.49 1.38 1.31
N LYS A 21 -10.44 2.05 1.95
CA LYS A 21 -11.83 1.61 2.02
C LYS A 21 -12.48 1.57 0.64
N ALA A 22 -12.26 2.61 -0.17
CA ALA A 22 -12.83 2.70 -1.51
C ALA A 22 -12.29 1.62 -2.45
N ASN A 23 -11.08 1.11 -2.22
CA ASN A 23 -10.41 0.14 -3.07
C ASN A 23 -10.37 -1.28 -2.49
N THR A 24 -11.07 -1.54 -1.38
CA THR A 24 -11.03 -2.85 -0.70
C THR A 24 -11.34 -4.01 -1.64
N SER A 25 -12.41 -3.90 -2.43
CA SER A 25 -12.81 -4.95 -3.37
C SER A 25 -11.77 -5.17 -4.46
N ASN A 26 -11.22 -4.10 -4.99
CA ASN A 26 -10.19 -4.15 -6.03
C ASN A 26 -8.92 -4.82 -5.52
N TYR A 27 -8.50 -4.46 -4.31
CA TYR A 27 -7.33 -5.10 -3.67
C TYR A 27 -7.58 -6.58 -3.40
N ALA A 28 -8.76 -6.93 -2.90
CA ALA A 28 -9.13 -8.33 -2.64
C ALA A 28 -9.11 -9.16 -3.93
N ASP A 29 -9.59 -8.60 -5.05
CA ASP A 29 -9.55 -9.26 -6.36
C ASP A 29 -8.12 -9.53 -6.81
N GLN A 30 -7.16 -8.74 -6.36
CA GLN A 30 -5.73 -8.92 -6.65
C GLN A 30 -5.00 -9.70 -5.54
N GLY A 31 -5.74 -10.28 -4.62
CA GLY A 31 -5.16 -11.10 -3.55
C GLY A 31 -4.53 -10.30 -2.42
N LEU A 32 -4.90 -9.03 -2.27
CA LEU A 32 -4.39 -8.15 -1.23
C LEU A 32 -5.45 -7.93 -0.15
N ILE A 33 -5.12 -8.30 1.08
CA ILE A 33 -6.02 -8.11 2.22
C ILE A 33 -5.34 -7.19 3.23
N LEU A 34 -5.94 -6.02 3.46
CA LEU A 34 -5.46 -5.07 4.44
C LEU A 34 -5.64 -5.63 5.85
N ARG A 35 -4.57 -5.58 6.66
CA ARG A 35 -4.60 -6.09 8.03
C ARG A 35 -4.53 -4.99 9.08
N HIS A 36 -3.61 -4.03 8.90
CA HIS A 36 -3.38 -2.99 9.88
C HIS A 36 -3.02 -1.68 9.21
N ILE A 37 -3.35 -0.58 9.89
CA ILE A 37 -2.91 0.77 9.56
C ILE A 37 -2.30 1.35 10.84
N TRP A 38 -1.09 1.91 10.72
CA TRP A 38 -0.38 2.49 11.85
C TRP A 38 0.12 3.90 11.52
N ARG A 39 0.31 4.68 12.57
CA ARG A 39 1.08 5.92 12.50
C ARG A 39 2.40 5.69 13.23
N ASN A 40 3.50 6.15 12.65
CA ASN A 40 4.80 6.05 13.31
C ASN A 40 4.82 7.00 14.53
N VAL A 41 5.10 6.45 15.71
CA VAL A 41 5.12 7.22 16.95
C VAL A 41 6.24 8.28 16.95
N ASP A 42 7.37 7.93 16.33
CA ASP A 42 8.55 8.81 16.29
C ASP A 42 8.52 9.78 15.11
N ASP A 43 7.61 9.58 14.15
CA ASP A 43 7.46 10.43 12.96
C ASP A 43 5.96 10.50 12.60
N PRO A 44 5.21 11.46 13.19
CA PRO A 44 3.76 11.54 12.97
C PRO A 44 3.32 11.77 11.53
N ASP A 45 4.22 12.20 10.64
CA ASP A 45 3.94 12.35 9.22
C ASP A 45 3.98 11.02 8.47
N GLU A 46 4.52 9.97 9.08
CA GLU A 46 4.62 8.67 8.42
C GLU A 46 3.45 7.77 8.80
N ILE A 47 2.77 7.28 7.77
CA ILE A 47 1.69 6.31 7.91
C ILE A 47 2.17 5.00 7.31
N LEU A 48 1.88 3.90 8.00
CA LEU A 48 2.22 2.56 7.56
C LEU A 48 0.96 1.72 7.49
N PHE A 49 0.86 0.89 6.47
CA PHE A 49 -0.22 -0.11 6.43
C PHE A 49 0.31 -1.39 5.79
N ILE A 50 -0.26 -2.52 6.21
CA ILE A 50 0.23 -3.82 5.82
C ILE A 50 -0.88 -4.66 5.22
N PHE A 51 -0.57 -5.28 4.08
CA PHE A 51 -1.41 -6.28 3.44
C PHE A 51 -0.82 -7.67 3.64
N THR A 52 -1.68 -8.68 3.64
CA THR A 52 -1.28 -10.06 3.43
C THR A 52 -1.66 -10.50 2.03
N THR A 53 -0.90 -11.42 1.46
CA THR A 53 -1.18 -11.99 0.15
C THR A 53 -0.73 -13.44 0.09
N ALA A 54 -1.49 -14.27 -0.63
CA ALA A 54 -1.10 -15.65 -0.92
C ALA A 54 -0.25 -15.74 -2.19
N ASP A 55 -0.21 -14.69 -3.00
CA ASP A 55 0.53 -14.64 -4.26
C ASP A 55 1.29 -13.32 -4.37
N LEU A 56 2.50 -13.30 -3.85
CA LEU A 56 3.33 -12.11 -3.79
C LEU A 56 3.69 -11.58 -5.18
N ASN A 57 3.94 -12.46 -6.14
CA ASN A 57 4.31 -12.06 -7.50
C ASN A 57 3.16 -11.32 -8.20
N ARG A 58 1.93 -11.83 -8.05
CA ARG A 58 0.73 -11.19 -8.60
C ARG A 58 0.50 -9.83 -7.96
N ALA A 59 0.61 -9.75 -6.64
CA ALA A 59 0.44 -8.52 -5.89
C ALA A 59 1.49 -7.48 -6.29
N ARG A 60 2.75 -7.88 -6.47
CA ARG A 60 3.83 -7.00 -6.90
C ARG A 60 3.56 -6.41 -8.28
N LYS A 61 3.12 -7.23 -9.24
CA LYS A 61 2.77 -6.76 -10.59
C LYS A 61 1.65 -5.74 -10.56
N PHE A 62 0.63 -5.99 -9.75
CA PHE A 62 -0.49 -5.06 -9.60
C PHE A 62 -0.03 -3.72 -9.04
N ILE A 63 0.79 -3.73 -7.99
CA ILE A 63 1.31 -2.52 -7.34
C ILE A 63 2.22 -1.74 -8.31
N ASP A 64 3.11 -2.43 -9.01
CA ASP A 64 4.00 -1.80 -9.99
C ASP A 64 3.20 -1.12 -11.10
N MET A 65 2.13 -1.76 -11.56
CA MET A 65 1.24 -1.20 -12.58
C MET A 65 0.51 0.05 -12.07
N MET A 66 0.03 0.02 -10.83
CA MET A 66 -0.62 1.18 -10.21
C MET A 66 0.34 2.36 -10.06
N HIS A 67 1.57 2.10 -9.63
CA HIS A 67 2.59 3.13 -9.46
C HIS A 67 3.01 3.72 -10.81
N ALA A 68 3.19 2.88 -11.81
CA ALA A 68 3.51 3.34 -13.17
C ALA A 68 2.40 4.24 -13.74
N GLY A 69 1.15 3.86 -13.52
CA GLY A 69 -0.01 4.67 -13.93
C GLY A 69 -0.06 6.02 -13.23
N ALA A 70 0.21 6.05 -11.93
CA ALA A 70 0.24 7.30 -11.16
C ALA A 70 1.36 8.24 -11.65
N LEU A 71 2.54 7.69 -11.92
CA LEU A 71 3.67 8.48 -12.45
C LEU A 71 3.42 8.99 -13.85
N LYS A 72 2.68 8.25 -14.66
CA LYS A 72 2.30 8.67 -16.00
C LYS A 72 1.38 9.89 -15.97
N GLU A 73 0.43 9.91 -15.04
CA GLU A 73 -0.50 11.03 -14.87
C GLU A 73 0.17 12.22 -14.19
N ASN A 74 1.04 11.96 -13.23
CA ASN A 74 1.77 12.99 -12.48
C ASN A 74 3.20 12.51 -12.18
N PRO A 75 4.21 12.97 -12.95
CA PRO A 75 5.60 12.56 -12.72
C PRO A 75 6.13 12.87 -11.32
N ASN A 76 5.49 13.79 -10.60
CA ASN A 76 5.84 14.17 -9.24
C ASN A 76 4.93 13.52 -8.19
N ALA A 77 4.20 12.47 -8.55
CA ALA A 77 3.30 11.79 -7.63
C ALA A 77 4.05 11.30 -6.39
N ASN A 78 3.44 11.50 -5.22
CA ASN A 78 3.97 11.02 -3.95
C ASN A 78 3.63 9.53 -3.80
N LEU A 79 4.53 8.68 -4.27
CA LEU A 79 4.32 7.23 -4.17
C LEU A 79 4.77 6.70 -2.82
N PRO A 80 4.04 5.72 -2.27
CA PRO A 80 4.48 5.05 -1.06
C PRO A 80 5.71 4.18 -1.32
N LYS A 81 6.50 3.98 -0.27
CA LYS A 81 7.60 3.03 -0.28
C LYS A 81 7.04 1.66 0.11
N MET A 82 7.35 0.64 -0.69
CA MET A 82 6.85 -0.71 -0.49
C MET A 82 7.98 -1.63 -0.04
N LEU A 83 7.67 -2.48 0.97
CA LEU A 83 8.54 -3.55 1.42
C LEU A 83 7.81 -4.88 1.22
N PHE A 84 8.39 -5.76 0.44
CA PHE A 84 7.83 -7.08 0.16
C PHE A 84 8.47 -8.08 1.12
N LEU A 85 7.66 -8.69 1.98
CA LEU A 85 8.10 -9.49 3.11
C LEU A 85 7.59 -10.92 2.96
N LYS A 86 8.51 -11.87 3.04
CA LYS A 86 8.15 -13.29 2.99
C LYS A 86 7.88 -13.79 4.40
N GLY A 87 6.74 -14.48 4.58
CA GLY A 87 6.43 -15.14 5.84
C GLY A 87 7.36 -16.34 6.05
N GLU A 88 7.96 -16.43 7.23
CA GLU A 88 8.87 -17.52 7.61
C GLU A 88 8.26 -18.47 8.61
#